data_d0b3fde2faa040dd774edc14b76498ed
#
_entry.id   d0b3fde2faa040dd774edc14b76498ed
#
_cell.length_a   1.000
_cell.length_b   1.000
_cell.length_c   1.000
_cell.angle_alpha   90.00
_cell.angle_beta   90.00
_cell.angle_gamma   90.00
#
_symmetry.space_group_name_H-M   'P 1'
#
loop_
_entity.id
_entity.type
_entity.pdbx_description
1 polymer ?
#
loop_
_entity_poly.entity_id
_entity_poly.type
_entity_poly.pdbx_seq_one_letter_code
_entity_poly.pdbx_strand_id
1 'polypeptide(L)' 'MSLSLAQKNAWSLAKSLMACITVFKAGSDYGVMPSAEFDGDPATVVHEFDPFEP' A
#
# COMPACT_ATOMS: atom_id res chain seq x y z
N MET A 1 5.76 -7.57 7.42
CA MET A 1 4.38 -7.92 7.82
C MET A 1 3.75 -8.83 6.78
N SER A 2 2.70 -9.55 7.18
CA SER A 2 1.98 -10.42 6.25
C SER A 2 1.17 -9.60 5.25
N LEU A 3 0.77 -10.22 4.15
CA LEU A 3 -0.04 -9.54 3.15
C LEU A 3 -1.38 -9.06 3.72
N SER A 4 -2.03 -9.90 4.53
CA SER A 4 -3.29 -9.53 5.16
C SER A 4 -3.14 -8.30 6.04
N LEU A 5 -2.10 -8.26 6.84
CA LEU A 5 -1.84 -7.13 7.72
C LEU A 5 -1.48 -5.88 6.91
N ALA A 6 -0.69 -6.05 5.86
CA ALA A 6 -0.32 -4.93 5.00
C ALA A 6 -1.55 -4.32 4.34
N GLN A 7 -2.45 -5.16 3.83
CA GLN A 7 -3.68 -4.68 3.19
C GLN A 7 -4.55 -3.93 4.19
N LYS A 8 -4.68 -4.47 5.40
CA LYS A 8 -5.47 -3.82 6.45
C LYS A 8 -4.89 -2.47 6.82
N ASN A 9 -3.57 -2.41 7.01
CA ASN A 9 -2.89 -1.16 7.33
C ASN A 9 -2.99 -0.16 6.19
N ALA A 10 -2.86 -0.63 4.95
CA ALA A 10 -2.94 0.25 3.77
C ALA A 10 -4.32 0.89 3.67
N TRP A 11 -5.37 0.11 3.88
CA TRP A 11 -6.74 0.63 3.85
C TRP A 11 -6.96 1.68 4.93
N SER A 12 -6.48 1.38 6.14
CA SER A 12 -6.58 2.31 7.27
C SER A 12 -5.83 3.61 6.98
N LEU A 13 -4.61 3.51 6.45
CA LEU A 13 -3.81 4.68 6.11
C LEU A 13 -4.46 5.50 4.99
N ALA A 14 -4.99 4.82 3.98
CA ALA A 14 -5.64 5.50 2.86
C ALA A 14 -6.79 6.36 3.36
N LYS A 15 -7.59 5.82 4.26
CA LYS A 15 -8.73 6.56 4.82
C LYS A 15 -8.27 7.68 5.74
N SER A 16 -7.25 7.43 6.55
CA SER A 16 -6.75 8.44 7.50
C SER A 16 -6.07 9.60 6.79
N LEU A 17 -5.29 9.31 5.75
CA LEU A 17 -4.54 10.33 5.02
C LEU A 17 -5.31 10.88 3.83
N MET A 18 -6.41 10.23 3.44
CA MET A 18 -7.16 10.55 2.23
C MET A 18 -6.23 10.59 1.02
N ALA A 19 -5.39 9.56 0.91
CA ALA A 19 -4.39 9.45 -0.16
C ALA A 19 -4.28 7.99 -0.60
N CYS A 20 -3.87 7.79 -1.85
CA CYS A 20 -3.65 6.44 -2.36
C CYS A 20 -2.45 5.82 -1.64
N ILE A 21 -2.61 4.56 -1.23
CA ILE A 21 -1.57 3.82 -0.53
C ILE A 21 -1.18 2.60 -1.36
N THR A 22 0.12 2.41 -1.52
CA THR A 22 0.67 1.29 -2.28
C THR A 22 1.11 0.19 -1.32
N VAL A 23 0.69 -1.04 -1.61
CA VAL A 23 1.19 -2.24 -0.93
C VAL A 23 2.20 -2.88 -1.87
N PHE A 24 3.41 -3.08 -1.39
CA PHE A 24 4.49 -3.64 -2.20
C PHE A 24 5.18 -4.79 -1.47
N LYS A 25 5.83 -5.64 -2.24
CA LYS A 25 6.56 -6.78 -1.70
C LYS A 25 8.03 -6.42 -1.57
N ALA A 26 8.59 -6.67 -0.39
CA ALA A 26 10.00 -6.43 -0.10
C ALA A 26 10.61 -7.73 0.41
N GLY A 27 11.27 -8.47 -0.47
CA GLY A 27 11.79 -9.79 -0.11
C GLY A 27 10.65 -10.75 0.20
N SER A 28 10.66 -11.31 1.39
CA SER A 28 9.58 -12.20 1.84
C SER A 28 8.52 -11.47 2.67
N ASP A 29 8.62 -10.15 2.70
CA ASP A 29 7.74 -9.32 3.53
C ASP A 29 6.95 -8.36 2.66
N TYR A 30 6.05 -7.60 3.29
CA TYR A 30 5.24 -6.61 2.59
C TYR A 30 5.32 -5.28 3.31
N GLY A 31 5.26 -4.19 2.55
CA GLY A 31 5.27 -2.85 3.10
C GLY A 31 4.14 -2.01 2.52
N VAL A 32 3.87 -0.88 3.16
CA VAL A 32 2.85 0.07 2.71
C VAL A 32 3.45 1.46 2.76
N MET A 33 3.07 2.29 1.77
CA MET A 33 3.49 3.68 1.76
C MET A 33 2.58 4.49 0.83
N PRO A 34 2.53 5.81 0.99
CA PRO A 34 1.76 6.64 0.05
C PRO A 34 2.27 6.45 -1.37
N SER A 35 1.34 6.28 -2.31
CA SER A 35 1.71 6.03 -3.70
C SER A 35 2.56 7.15 -4.28
N ALA A 36 2.33 8.39 -3.86
CA ALA A 36 3.10 9.53 -4.35
C ALA A 36 4.56 9.48 -3.92
N GLU A 37 4.87 8.74 -2.85
CA GLU A 37 6.23 8.61 -2.33
C GLU A 37 6.90 7.33 -2.75
N PHE A 38 6.17 6.43 -3.41
CA PHE A 38 6.71 5.14 -3.82
C PHE A 38 7.58 5.33 -5.05
N ASP A 39 8.86 5.04 -4.92
CA ASP A 39 9.82 5.13 -6.02
C ASP A 39 10.49 3.78 -6.32
N GLY A 40 9.92 2.71 -5.81
CA GLY A 40 10.44 1.36 -6.03
C GLY A 40 10.02 0.80 -7.38
N ASP A 41 10.37 -0.47 -7.61
CA ASP A 41 10.04 -1.16 -8.85
C ASP A 41 8.53 -1.41 -8.91
N PRO A 42 7.85 -0.91 -9.97
CA PRO A 42 6.41 -1.15 -10.12
C PRO A 42 6.03 -2.63 -10.11
N ALA A 43 6.98 -3.50 -10.49
CA ALA A 43 6.72 -4.94 -10.49
C ALA A 43 6.54 -5.51 -9.08
N THR A 44 6.97 -4.78 -8.05
CA THR A 44 6.79 -5.21 -6.65
C THR A 44 5.45 -4.81 -6.09
N VAL A 45 4.71 -3.95 -6.77
CA VAL A 45 3.40 -3.49 -6.29
C VAL A 45 2.41 -4.65 -6.34
N VAL A 46 1.82 -4.95 -5.19
CA VAL A 46 0.84 -6.01 -5.05
C VAL A 46 -0.58 -5.46 -5.18
N HIS A 47 -0.80 -4.28 -4.59
CA HIS A 47 -2.11 -3.68 -4.57
C HIS A 47 -1.99 -2.18 -4.29
N GLU A 48 -2.98 -1.42 -4.73
CA GLU A 48 -3.05 0.00 -4.43
C GLU A 48 -4.45 0.32 -3.94
N PHE A 49 -4.53 1.00 -2.80
CA PHE A 49 -5.80 1.39 -2.21
C PHE A 49 -6.06 2.87 -2.46
N ASP A 50 -7.24 3.16 -3.00
CA ASP A 50 -7.67 4.52 -3.31
C ASP A 50 -8.87 4.84 -2.41
N PRO A 51 -8.74 5.80 -1.47
CA PRO A 51 -9.85 6.13 -0.56
C PRO A 51 -10.98 6.89 -1.25
N PHE A 52 -10.75 7.36 -2.48
CA PHE A 52 -11.74 8.10 -3.24
C PHE A 52 -12.58 7.21 -4.12
N GLU A 53 -12.23 5.95 -4.25
CA GLU A 53 -12.98 4.97 -5.02
C GLU A 53 -13.86 4.15 -4.08
N PRO A 54 -15.12 3.90 -4.48
CA PRO A 54 -15.99 3.06 -3.67
C PRO A 54 -15.55 1.59 -3.66
#